data_c130a7c4692d7c54a88a5a7d608ed973
#
_entry.id   c130a7c4692d7c54a88a5a7d608ed973
#
_cell.length_a   1.000
_cell.length_b   1.000
_cell.length_c   1.000
_cell.angle_alpha   90.00
_cell.angle_beta   90.00
_cell.angle_gamma   90.00
#
_symmetry.space_group_name_H-M   'P 1'
#
loop_
_entity.id
_entity.type
_entity.pdbx_description
1 polymer ?
#
loop_
_entity_poly.entity_id
_entity_poly.type
_entity_poly.pdbx_seq_one_letter_code
_entity_poly.pdbx_strand_id
1 'polypeptide(L)'
;SGIIEGIKILPSSTHYLTRVTPRLEVYPYEDPSTTTDNTYDTSFVGSSFSMGSSNTIGSSGSSNLGIFGFNNKIKGDKFVIIGQGNEMDLDANVSSLVVGTTNEASQGGLANSLLVGQNINVQRKVTRGIVSGINHGFTQDSNNCLVSGSGNSIYGNNNIIWGANHQGLSGVNNIMQGGFSTQITGTSGNFYGTVLVGWNNTLRNSDASLITGRDNVVDRVDYSIIGGFNNDVGQGGTAYGSNLVVGKNGQINGNNNIAGGDNNTCSQNQNIIGGVSNNVSANDNLVVGTSNTVRIDECIVGGNNNTIGDTSDANDARVFAMGQSNSTNNTSNALLLGSGIVSGNNIGAATNVTN
;
A
#
# COMPACT_ATOMS: atom_id res chain seq x y z
N SER A 1 -41.36 20.99 13.74
CA SER A 1 -42.04 19.76 14.16
C SER A 1 -42.69 19.15 12.94
N GLY A 2 -42.07 18.11 12.38
CA GLY A 2 -42.67 17.38 11.27
C GLY A 2 -43.83 16.53 11.78
N ILE A 3 -45.00 16.73 11.21
CA ILE A 3 -46.16 15.90 11.44
C ILE A 3 -46.07 14.74 10.45
N ILE A 4 -46.09 13.51 10.94
CA ILE A 4 -46.30 12.33 10.09
C ILE A 4 -47.77 12.30 9.76
N GLU A 5 -48.16 12.72 8.55
CA GLU A 5 -49.57 12.77 8.14
C GLU A 5 -50.17 11.42 7.72
N GLY A 6 -49.37 10.40 7.57
CA GLY A 6 -49.90 9.08 7.25
C GLY A 6 -48.88 7.97 7.22
N ILE A 7 -49.30 6.80 7.64
CA ILE A 7 -48.62 5.53 7.40
C ILE A 7 -49.45 4.79 6.38
N LYS A 8 -48.89 4.60 5.16
CA LYS A 8 -49.54 3.80 4.13
C LYS A 8 -48.99 2.37 4.18
N ILE A 9 -49.82 1.44 4.59
CA ILE A 9 -49.52 0.02 4.52
C ILE A 9 -50.12 -0.51 3.22
N LEU A 10 -49.27 -0.83 2.27
CA LEU A 10 -49.67 -1.39 1.00
C LEU A 10 -49.49 -2.91 1.04
N PRO A 11 -50.54 -3.70 0.78
CA PRO A 11 -50.35 -5.11 0.51
C PRO A 11 -49.56 -5.24 -0.80
N SER A 12 -48.56 -6.11 -0.86
CA SER A 12 -47.89 -6.42 -2.12
C SER A 12 -48.94 -7.03 -3.09
N SER A 13 -49.43 -6.20 -3.99
CA SER A 13 -50.37 -6.69 -4.98
C SER A 13 -49.58 -7.38 -6.10
N THR A 14 -49.81 -8.58 -6.24
CA THR A 14 -50.08 -9.31 -7.46
C THR A 14 -49.46 -10.68 -7.54
N HIS A 15 -50.24 -11.56 -7.99
CA HIS A 15 -50.00 -12.91 -8.40
C HIS A 15 -49.93 -13.99 -7.33
N TYR A 16 -51.07 -14.64 -7.13
CA TYR A 16 -51.23 -15.99 -6.58
C TYR A 16 -50.33 -16.36 -5.39
N LEU A 17 -50.19 -15.47 -4.45
CA LEU A 17 -49.42 -15.74 -3.26
C LEU A 17 -50.28 -16.04 -2.06
N THR A 18 -50.08 -17.20 -1.49
CA THR A 18 -50.62 -17.57 -0.17
C THR A 18 -50.03 -16.77 0.98
N ARG A 19 -49.15 -15.79 0.69
CA ARG A 19 -48.56 -14.91 1.70
C ARG A 19 -48.47 -13.46 1.21
N VAL A 20 -49.20 -12.58 1.92
CA VAL A 20 -49.09 -11.12 1.74
C VAL A 20 -47.95 -10.61 2.62
N THR A 21 -46.89 -10.09 2.02
CA THR A 21 -45.86 -9.37 2.76
C THR A 21 -46.20 -7.88 2.79
N PRO A 22 -46.54 -7.33 3.97
CA PRO A 22 -46.82 -5.90 4.08
C PRO A 22 -45.53 -5.08 3.88
N ARG A 23 -45.64 -3.94 3.22
CA ARG A 23 -44.59 -2.96 3.15
C ARG A 23 -45.05 -1.64 3.82
N LEU A 24 -44.12 -1.02 4.56
CA LEU A 24 -44.34 0.25 5.21
C LEU A 24 -43.56 1.34 4.46
N GLU A 25 -44.25 2.37 4.02
CA GLU A 25 -43.64 3.55 3.43
C GLU A 25 -43.96 4.75 4.36
N VAL A 26 -42.94 5.53 4.69
CA VAL A 26 -43.06 6.74 5.49
C VAL A 26 -42.52 7.91 4.67
N TYR A 27 -43.37 8.86 4.39
CA TYR A 27 -43.02 10.06 3.62
C TYR A 27 -42.79 11.23 4.58
N PRO A 28 -41.73 12.05 4.38
CA PRO A 28 -41.67 13.36 5.02
C PRO A 28 -42.79 14.25 4.45
N TYR A 29 -43.31 15.15 5.29
CA TYR A 29 -44.28 16.16 4.84
C TYR A 29 -43.54 17.13 3.90
N GLU A 30 -43.74 16.99 2.61
CA GLU A 30 -43.39 17.97 1.60
C GLU A 30 -44.60 18.21 0.70
N ASP A 31 -44.63 19.36 0.03
CA ASP A 31 -45.67 19.73 -0.90
C ASP A 31 -45.98 18.59 -1.88
N PRO A 32 -47.18 18.05 -1.91
CA PRO A 32 -47.56 16.90 -2.74
C PRO A 32 -47.36 17.12 -4.26
N SER A 33 -47.06 18.34 -4.66
CA SER A 33 -46.79 18.68 -6.07
C SER A 33 -45.32 18.38 -6.50
N THR A 34 -44.39 18.07 -5.56
CA THR A 34 -42.97 17.93 -5.84
C THR A 34 -42.34 16.61 -5.36
N THR A 35 -43.07 15.76 -4.65
CA THR A 35 -42.56 14.46 -4.17
C THR A 35 -42.70 13.41 -5.24
N THR A 36 -41.55 12.88 -5.67
CA THR A 36 -41.50 11.65 -6.43
C THR A 36 -41.60 10.46 -5.51
N ASP A 37 -42.64 9.62 -5.71
CA ASP A 37 -42.86 8.41 -4.93
C ASP A 37 -41.67 7.44 -5.03
N ASN A 38 -41.46 6.63 -3.98
CA ASN A 38 -40.53 5.52 -4.04
C ASN A 38 -41.02 4.50 -5.09
N THR A 39 -40.11 4.05 -5.93
CA THR A 39 -40.39 3.09 -6.99
C THR A 39 -39.99 1.69 -6.58
N TYR A 40 -40.88 0.74 -6.75
CA TYR A 40 -40.64 -0.68 -6.56
C TYR A 40 -40.83 -1.40 -7.88
N ASP A 41 -39.85 -2.22 -8.25
CA ASP A 41 -40.00 -3.06 -9.43
C ASP A 41 -41.06 -4.13 -9.20
N THR A 42 -41.80 -4.45 -10.25
CA THR A 42 -42.95 -5.39 -10.20
C THR A 42 -42.57 -6.83 -9.85
N SER A 43 -41.28 -7.18 -9.95
CA SER A 43 -40.75 -8.51 -9.59
C SER A 43 -40.17 -8.57 -8.16
N PHE A 44 -40.34 -7.52 -7.36
CA PHE A 44 -39.87 -7.51 -5.98
C PHE A 44 -40.62 -8.53 -5.11
N VAL A 45 -39.88 -9.44 -4.49
CA VAL A 45 -40.38 -10.45 -3.56
C VAL A 45 -39.62 -10.37 -2.26
N GLY A 46 -40.20 -9.78 -1.22
CA GLY A 46 -39.55 -9.72 0.08
C GLY A 46 -40.09 -8.65 1.02
N SER A 47 -39.52 -8.58 2.24
CA SER A 47 -39.84 -7.57 3.22
C SER A 47 -38.89 -6.38 3.05
N SER A 48 -39.42 -5.19 2.85
CA SER A 48 -38.60 -3.98 2.76
C SER A 48 -39.28 -2.81 3.47
N PHE A 49 -38.42 -1.88 3.89
CA PHE A 49 -38.82 -0.62 4.49
C PHE A 49 -38.10 0.52 3.75
N SER A 50 -38.86 1.52 3.32
CA SER A 50 -38.31 2.72 2.71
C SER A 50 -38.86 3.96 3.37
N MET A 51 -37.96 4.86 3.77
CA MET A 51 -38.29 6.18 4.32
C MET A 51 -37.59 7.26 3.53
N GLY A 52 -38.32 8.25 3.04
CA GLY A 52 -37.82 9.30 2.17
C GLY A 52 -38.49 9.31 0.81
N SER A 53 -37.86 9.94 -0.19
CA SER A 53 -38.47 10.07 -1.52
C SER A 53 -37.50 9.64 -2.65
N SER A 54 -38.07 9.33 -3.81
CA SER A 54 -37.32 8.96 -5.01
C SER A 54 -36.39 7.76 -4.87
N ASN A 55 -36.62 6.89 -3.89
CA ASN A 55 -35.85 5.68 -3.76
C ASN A 55 -36.38 4.61 -4.74
N THR A 56 -35.48 3.89 -5.38
CA THR A 56 -35.81 2.81 -6.31
C THR A 56 -35.34 1.47 -5.75
N ILE A 57 -36.27 0.52 -5.66
CA ILE A 57 -35.98 -0.86 -5.30
C ILE A 57 -36.14 -1.72 -6.56
N GLY A 58 -35.02 -2.24 -7.05
CA GLY A 58 -34.96 -2.99 -8.28
C GLY A 58 -35.42 -4.43 -8.16
N SER A 59 -35.51 -5.07 -9.32
CA SER A 59 -36.09 -6.38 -9.60
C SER A 59 -35.31 -7.58 -9.10
N SER A 60 -35.93 -8.72 -9.20
CA SER A 60 -35.44 -10.11 -9.12
C SER A 60 -34.50 -10.43 -7.95
N GLY A 61 -35.06 -11.03 -6.91
CA GLY A 61 -34.30 -11.59 -5.79
C GLY A 61 -34.05 -10.63 -4.65
N SER A 62 -34.58 -9.43 -4.70
CA SER A 62 -34.40 -8.45 -3.62
C SER A 62 -35.29 -8.79 -2.40
N SER A 63 -34.68 -8.94 -1.24
CA SER A 63 -35.40 -9.18 0.01
C SER A 63 -34.72 -8.53 1.21
N ASN A 64 -35.53 -8.21 2.26
CA ASN A 64 -35.03 -7.68 3.53
C ASN A 64 -34.20 -6.39 3.39
N LEU A 65 -34.77 -5.39 2.73
CA LEU A 65 -34.10 -4.12 2.46
C LEU A 65 -34.60 -3.03 3.42
N GLY A 66 -33.68 -2.18 3.86
CA GLY A 66 -33.97 -0.92 4.57
C GLY A 66 -33.38 0.26 3.83
N ILE A 67 -34.20 1.26 3.47
CA ILE A 67 -33.72 2.49 2.86
C ILE A 67 -34.17 3.68 3.70
N PHE A 68 -33.22 4.55 4.04
CA PHE A 68 -33.49 5.82 4.71
C PHE A 68 -32.81 6.94 3.92
N GLY A 69 -33.58 7.82 3.29
CA GLY A 69 -33.04 8.95 2.56
C GLY A 69 -33.65 9.17 1.17
N PHE A 70 -32.86 9.79 0.28
CA PHE A 70 -33.39 10.30 -0.98
C PHE A 70 -32.60 9.77 -2.18
N ASN A 71 -33.32 9.48 -3.26
CA ASN A 71 -32.74 9.12 -4.54
C ASN A 71 -31.72 7.96 -4.47
N ASN A 72 -31.96 6.98 -3.61
CA ASN A 72 -31.15 5.78 -3.54
C ASN A 72 -31.73 4.70 -4.45
N LYS A 73 -30.87 3.91 -5.10
CA LYS A 73 -31.24 2.79 -5.96
C LYS A 73 -30.61 1.50 -5.47
N ILE A 74 -31.44 0.50 -5.20
CA ILE A 74 -31.00 -0.81 -4.71
C ILE A 74 -31.49 -1.94 -5.62
N LYS A 75 -30.59 -2.88 -5.88
CA LYS A 75 -30.88 -4.24 -6.35
C LYS A 75 -30.01 -5.20 -5.53
N GLY A 76 -30.58 -6.23 -4.91
CA GLY A 76 -29.85 -7.18 -4.06
C GLY A 76 -30.63 -7.58 -2.80
N ASP A 77 -29.98 -8.33 -1.90
CA ASP A 77 -30.59 -8.87 -0.69
C ASP A 77 -29.92 -8.34 0.60
N LYS A 78 -30.71 -8.22 1.67
CA LYS A 78 -30.22 -7.95 3.05
C LYS A 78 -29.37 -6.70 3.17
N PHE A 79 -29.84 -5.61 2.62
CA PHE A 79 -29.18 -4.31 2.65
C PHE A 79 -29.84 -3.31 3.57
N VAL A 80 -29.04 -2.43 4.15
CA VAL A 80 -29.50 -1.17 4.70
C VAL A 80 -28.72 -0.04 4.02
N ILE A 81 -29.44 0.95 3.49
CA ILE A 81 -28.86 2.18 2.95
C ILE A 81 -29.39 3.36 3.76
N ILE A 82 -28.49 4.24 4.16
CA ILE A 82 -28.79 5.51 4.82
C ILE A 82 -28.06 6.61 4.07
N GLY A 83 -28.81 7.55 3.47
CA GLY A 83 -28.20 8.68 2.79
C GLY A 83 -28.85 9.09 1.50
N GLN A 84 -28.04 9.64 0.57
CA GLN A 84 -28.55 10.21 -0.67
C GLN A 84 -27.77 9.75 -1.90
N GLY A 85 -28.49 9.41 -2.96
CA GLY A 85 -27.89 9.12 -4.27
C GLY A 85 -26.99 7.89 -4.30
N ASN A 86 -27.17 6.94 -3.39
CA ASN A 86 -26.41 5.70 -3.41
C ASN A 86 -27.00 4.72 -4.41
N GLU A 87 -26.17 4.11 -5.25
CA GLU A 87 -26.58 3.12 -6.25
C GLU A 87 -25.91 1.77 -5.99
N MET A 88 -26.72 0.74 -5.66
CA MET A 88 -26.25 -0.61 -5.36
C MET A 88 -26.89 -1.60 -6.34
N ASP A 89 -26.15 -2.07 -7.33
CA ASP A 89 -26.57 -3.10 -8.28
C ASP A 89 -25.80 -4.40 -8.02
N LEU A 90 -26.43 -5.34 -7.32
CA LEU A 90 -25.74 -6.49 -6.73
C LEU A 90 -26.42 -7.79 -7.14
N ASP A 91 -25.62 -8.73 -7.61
CA ASP A 91 -26.09 -10.00 -8.18
C ASP A 91 -26.24 -11.15 -7.15
N ALA A 92 -25.92 -10.96 -5.87
CA ALA A 92 -25.88 -12.06 -4.90
C ALA A 92 -26.40 -11.73 -3.50
N ASN A 93 -26.71 -12.76 -2.72
CA ASN A 93 -27.11 -12.72 -1.31
C ASN A 93 -26.05 -12.10 -0.42
N VAL A 94 -26.23 -10.84 -0.05
CA VAL A 94 -25.20 -10.07 0.61
C VAL A 94 -25.80 -9.24 1.76
N SER A 95 -25.22 -9.35 2.93
CA SER A 95 -25.60 -8.57 4.09
C SER A 95 -24.65 -7.37 4.22
N SER A 96 -25.11 -6.16 3.90
CA SER A 96 -24.24 -4.99 3.95
C SER A 96 -24.98 -3.74 4.42
N LEU A 97 -24.22 -2.81 5.00
CA LEU A 97 -24.69 -1.50 5.39
C LEU A 97 -23.93 -0.43 4.60
N VAL A 98 -24.69 0.47 3.97
CA VAL A 98 -24.14 1.62 3.24
C VAL A 98 -24.68 2.91 3.89
N VAL A 99 -23.79 3.78 4.30
CA VAL A 99 -24.13 5.07 4.90
C VAL A 99 -23.38 6.18 4.15
N GLY A 100 -24.10 7.18 3.67
CA GLY A 100 -23.46 8.34 3.04
C GLY A 100 -24.07 8.78 1.73
N THR A 101 -23.28 9.42 0.88
CA THR A 101 -23.77 10.03 -0.34
C THR A 101 -23.00 9.59 -1.58
N THR A 102 -23.73 9.37 -2.66
CA THR A 102 -23.16 9.07 -3.98
C THR A 102 -22.20 7.87 -4.00
N ASN A 103 -22.45 6.88 -3.15
CA ASN A 103 -21.70 5.64 -3.18
C ASN A 103 -22.29 4.73 -4.25
N GLU A 104 -21.44 4.04 -5.00
CA GLU A 104 -21.81 3.16 -6.08
C GLU A 104 -21.19 1.77 -5.91
N ALA A 105 -21.98 0.72 -6.09
CA ALA A 105 -21.47 -0.62 -6.19
C ALA A 105 -22.12 -1.34 -7.37
N SER A 106 -21.29 -1.87 -8.27
CA SER A 106 -21.70 -2.58 -9.47
C SER A 106 -20.94 -3.92 -9.62
N GLN A 107 -21.39 -4.79 -10.49
CA GLN A 107 -20.71 -6.03 -10.92
C GLN A 107 -20.15 -6.93 -9.77
N GLY A 108 -21.00 -7.49 -8.95
CA GLY A 108 -20.60 -8.39 -7.87
C GLY A 108 -20.62 -7.78 -6.48
N GLY A 109 -20.53 -6.48 -6.39
CA GLY A 109 -20.96 -5.64 -5.30
C GLY A 109 -20.33 -5.87 -3.91
N LEU A 110 -21.13 -5.62 -2.89
CA LEU A 110 -20.73 -5.70 -1.49
C LEU A 110 -21.26 -7.00 -0.86
N ALA A 111 -20.41 -7.71 -0.11
CA ALA A 111 -20.82 -8.88 0.66
C ALA A 111 -20.33 -8.79 2.10
N ASN A 112 -21.26 -8.81 3.06
CA ASN A 112 -20.93 -8.72 4.49
C ASN A 112 -20.02 -7.52 4.82
N SER A 113 -20.33 -6.35 4.24
CA SER A 113 -19.46 -5.19 4.26
C SER A 113 -20.15 -3.96 4.83
N LEU A 114 -19.35 -3.06 5.39
CA LEU A 114 -19.76 -1.74 5.84
C LEU A 114 -19.11 -0.68 4.96
N LEU A 115 -19.94 0.18 4.36
CA LEU A 115 -19.49 1.30 3.53
C LEU A 115 -20.00 2.60 4.16
N VAL A 116 -19.12 3.47 4.57
CA VAL A 116 -19.45 4.75 5.21
C VAL A 116 -18.69 5.88 4.56
N GLY A 117 -19.40 6.79 3.87
CA GLY A 117 -18.70 7.93 3.29
C GLY A 117 -19.34 8.52 2.05
N GLN A 118 -18.51 9.14 1.23
CA GLN A 118 -18.96 9.84 0.06
C GLN A 118 -18.15 9.42 -1.19
N ASN A 119 -18.86 9.21 -2.28
CA ASN A 119 -18.26 8.92 -3.58
C ASN A 119 -17.31 7.70 -3.56
N ILE A 120 -17.74 6.65 -2.88
CA ILE A 120 -17.02 5.38 -2.86
C ILE A 120 -17.52 4.53 -4.02
N ASN A 121 -16.63 4.16 -4.92
CA ASN A 121 -16.95 3.39 -6.13
C ASN A 121 -16.42 1.95 -6.01
N VAL A 122 -17.33 0.99 -5.99
CA VAL A 122 -17.04 -0.44 -5.90
C VAL A 122 -17.41 -1.11 -7.23
N GLN A 123 -16.46 -1.18 -8.16
CA GLN A 123 -16.68 -1.79 -9.49
C GLN A 123 -16.57 -3.31 -9.48
N ARG A 124 -15.98 -3.89 -8.44
CA ARG A 124 -15.77 -5.32 -8.27
C ARG A 124 -16.16 -5.74 -6.86
N LYS A 125 -16.15 -7.03 -6.59
CA LYS A 125 -16.64 -7.59 -5.34
C LYS A 125 -15.78 -7.19 -4.13
N VAL A 126 -16.40 -6.58 -3.12
CA VAL A 126 -15.82 -6.38 -1.79
C VAL A 126 -16.52 -7.29 -0.80
N THR A 127 -15.77 -8.20 -0.18
CA THR A 127 -16.29 -9.16 0.80
C THR A 127 -15.66 -8.93 2.17
N ARG A 128 -16.48 -8.78 3.21
CA ARG A 128 -16.03 -8.52 4.58
C ARG A 128 -15.13 -7.29 4.68
N GLY A 129 -15.51 -6.24 3.96
CA GLY A 129 -14.80 -4.96 3.96
C GLY A 129 -15.41 -3.97 4.95
N ILE A 130 -14.57 -3.18 5.57
CA ILE A 130 -14.95 -1.95 6.26
C ILE A 130 -14.28 -0.80 5.51
N VAL A 131 -15.09 0.05 4.89
CA VAL A 131 -14.63 1.16 4.08
C VAL A 131 -15.22 2.46 4.60
N SER A 132 -14.37 3.41 4.92
CA SER A 132 -14.80 4.72 5.41
C SER A 132 -14.03 5.85 4.74
N GLY A 133 -14.69 6.97 4.45
CA GLY A 133 -14.03 8.16 3.92
C GLY A 133 -14.60 8.67 2.59
N ILE A 134 -13.74 9.24 1.76
CA ILE A 134 -14.15 9.97 0.56
C ILE A 134 -13.37 9.52 -0.68
N ASN A 135 -14.04 9.37 -1.82
CA ASN A 135 -13.40 9.10 -3.12
C ASN A 135 -12.55 7.81 -3.15
N HIS A 136 -13.03 6.73 -2.57
CA HIS A 136 -12.35 5.45 -2.69
C HIS A 136 -12.80 4.68 -3.93
N GLY A 137 -11.86 3.96 -4.57
CA GLY A 137 -12.12 3.11 -5.73
C GLY A 137 -11.70 1.66 -5.52
N PHE A 138 -12.59 0.71 -5.87
CA PHE A 138 -12.31 -0.73 -5.87
C PHE A 138 -12.53 -1.25 -7.29
N THR A 139 -11.46 -1.49 -8.02
CA THR A 139 -11.52 -1.92 -9.42
C THR A 139 -11.25 -3.41 -9.62
N GLN A 140 -10.88 -4.11 -8.55
CA GLN A 140 -10.71 -5.56 -8.52
C GLN A 140 -11.35 -6.16 -7.26
N ASP A 141 -11.51 -7.48 -7.22
CA ASP A 141 -12.05 -8.18 -6.06
C ASP A 141 -11.17 -7.96 -4.83
N SER A 142 -11.80 -7.60 -3.72
CA SER A 142 -11.12 -7.28 -2.46
C SER A 142 -11.84 -7.93 -1.29
N ASN A 143 -11.12 -8.76 -0.52
CA ASN A 143 -11.68 -9.45 0.64
C ASN A 143 -10.96 -9.04 1.93
N ASN A 144 -11.70 -8.98 3.03
CA ASN A 144 -11.17 -8.68 4.36
C ASN A 144 -10.35 -7.38 4.40
N CYS A 145 -10.89 -6.30 3.86
CA CYS A 145 -10.19 -5.02 3.80
C CYS A 145 -10.71 -4.03 4.84
N LEU A 146 -9.80 -3.30 5.46
CA LEU A 146 -10.09 -2.12 6.26
C LEU A 146 -9.51 -0.89 5.56
N VAL A 147 -10.37 0.02 5.12
CA VAL A 147 -9.96 1.21 4.36
C VAL A 147 -10.53 2.46 5.00
N SER A 148 -9.69 3.46 5.22
CA SER A 148 -10.12 4.77 5.71
C SER A 148 -9.33 5.92 5.08
N GLY A 149 -9.94 7.11 5.01
CA GLY A 149 -9.27 8.31 4.51
C GLY A 149 -9.85 8.87 3.23
N SER A 150 -9.00 9.20 2.24
CA SER A 150 -9.47 9.88 1.03
C SER A 150 -8.69 9.49 -0.22
N GLY A 151 -9.37 9.30 -1.33
CA GLY A 151 -8.75 9.12 -2.65
C GLY A 151 -7.95 7.82 -2.81
N ASN A 152 -8.24 6.78 -2.03
CA ASN A 152 -7.50 5.54 -2.11
C ASN A 152 -8.06 4.63 -3.20
N SER A 153 -7.17 4.01 -3.98
CA SER A 153 -7.48 2.97 -4.96
C SER A 153 -7.05 1.60 -4.43
N ILE A 154 -8.00 0.70 -4.28
CA ILE A 154 -7.80 -0.56 -3.54
C ILE A 154 -7.92 -1.76 -4.46
N TYR A 155 -6.95 -2.68 -4.34
CA TYR A 155 -6.94 -3.97 -5.00
C TYR A 155 -6.51 -5.07 -4.03
N GLY A 156 -6.94 -6.31 -4.25
CA GLY A 156 -6.45 -7.47 -3.51
C GLY A 156 -7.06 -7.65 -2.12
N ASN A 157 -6.53 -8.61 -1.38
CA ASN A 157 -7.14 -9.15 -0.17
C ASN A 157 -6.36 -8.83 1.11
N ASN A 158 -7.06 -8.85 2.26
CA ASN A 158 -6.50 -8.71 3.60
C ASN A 158 -5.67 -7.42 3.80
N ASN A 159 -6.15 -6.30 3.26
CA ASN A 159 -5.44 -5.03 3.30
C ASN A 159 -5.95 -4.12 4.41
N ILE A 160 -5.06 -3.41 5.04
CA ILE A 160 -5.34 -2.30 5.94
C ILE A 160 -4.76 -1.04 5.31
N ILE A 161 -5.61 -0.09 4.92
CA ILE A 161 -5.20 1.13 4.22
C ILE A 161 -5.79 2.32 4.98
N TRP A 162 -4.94 3.27 5.36
CA TRP A 162 -5.38 4.52 5.97
C TRP A 162 -4.58 5.71 5.42
N GLY A 163 -5.22 6.88 5.33
CA GLY A 163 -4.58 8.08 4.80
C GLY A 163 -5.14 8.51 3.46
N ALA A 164 -4.32 9.14 2.62
CA ALA A 164 -4.84 9.71 1.40
C ALA A 164 -4.01 9.39 0.15
N ASN A 165 -4.69 9.27 -0.99
CA ASN A 165 -4.12 9.09 -2.32
C ASN A 165 -3.20 7.87 -2.45
N HIS A 166 -3.51 6.80 -1.75
CA HIS A 166 -2.79 5.55 -1.93
C HIS A 166 -3.23 4.85 -3.20
N GLN A 167 -2.27 4.31 -3.94
CA GLN A 167 -2.54 3.44 -5.07
C GLN A 167 -2.21 2.01 -4.69
N GLY A 168 -3.21 1.18 -4.74
CA GLY A 168 -3.10 -0.22 -4.34
C GLY A 168 -2.78 -1.15 -5.50
N LEU A 169 -2.76 -2.42 -5.23
CA LEU A 169 -2.16 -3.47 -6.01
C LEU A 169 -3.12 -4.48 -6.58
N SER A 170 -2.65 -5.14 -7.62
CA SER A 170 -3.21 -6.41 -8.05
C SER A 170 -2.64 -7.57 -7.22
N GLY A 171 -3.51 -8.22 -6.49
CA GLY A 171 -3.30 -9.53 -5.86
C GLY A 171 -2.47 -9.52 -4.62
N VAL A 172 -2.99 -9.42 -3.39
CA VAL A 172 -2.26 -9.97 -2.30
C VAL A 172 -2.74 -9.78 -0.89
N ASN A 173 -2.09 -10.48 -0.01
CA ASN A 173 -2.47 -10.66 1.36
C ASN A 173 -1.60 -9.81 2.30
N ASN A 174 -2.23 -9.13 3.26
CA ASN A 174 -1.56 -8.53 4.41
C ASN A 174 -0.68 -7.30 4.11
N ILE A 175 -1.17 -6.38 3.30
CA ILE A 175 -0.55 -5.07 3.18
C ILE A 175 -1.14 -4.11 4.21
N MET A 176 -0.26 -3.42 4.91
CA MET A 176 -0.60 -2.28 5.74
C MET A 176 -0.02 -1.02 5.10
N GLN A 177 -0.89 -0.14 4.63
CA GLN A 177 -0.49 1.07 3.93
C GLN A 177 -1.05 2.30 4.64
N GLY A 178 -0.19 3.27 4.96
CA GLY A 178 -0.59 4.46 5.69
C GLY A 178 0.18 5.71 5.30
N GLY A 179 -0.38 6.86 5.63
CA GLY A 179 0.22 8.15 5.34
C GLY A 179 -0.37 8.85 4.11
N PHE A 180 0.47 9.38 3.22
CA PHE A 180 0.03 10.14 2.06
C PHE A 180 0.77 9.72 0.79
N SER A 181 0.01 9.50 -0.29
CA SER A 181 0.55 9.24 -1.64
C SER A 181 1.58 8.10 -1.72
N THR A 182 1.44 7.08 -0.90
CA THR A 182 2.26 5.88 -1.05
C THR A 182 1.74 5.03 -2.19
N GLN A 183 2.66 4.46 -2.96
CA GLN A 183 2.33 3.68 -4.13
C GLN A 183 2.93 2.29 -4.03
N ILE A 184 2.10 1.29 -4.29
CA ILE A 184 2.53 -0.08 -4.44
C ILE A 184 2.21 -0.51 -5.88
N THR A 185 3.20 -0.89 -6.64
CA THR A 185 3.05 -1.30 -8.04
C THR A 185 3.74 -2.63 -8.31
N GLY A 186 3.14 -3.47 -9.14
CA GLY A 186 3.73 -4.74 -9.54
C GLY A 186 2.90 -5.45 -10.57
N THR A 187 3.52 -6.20 -11.47
CA THR A 187 2.84 -6.85 -12.60
C THR A 187 2.41 -8.28 -12.32
N SER A 188 2.93 -8.91 -11.29
CA SER A 188 2.53 -10.28 -10.89
C SER A 188 3.36 -10.72 -9.69
N GLY A 189 2.95 -10.43 -8.53
CA GLY A 189 3.62 -10.94 -7.35
C GLY A 189 2.68 -10.88 -6.17
N ASN A 190 2.77 -11.87 -5.36
CA ASN A 190 2.07 -11.89 -4.12
C ASN A 190 2.88 -11.03 -3.15
N PHE A 191 2.40 -9.87 -2.80
CA PHE A 191 2.98 -9.09 -1.71
C PHE A 191 2.46 -9.62 -0.39
N TYR A 192 3.30 -10.22 0.40
CA TYR A 192 2.94 -10.79 1.69
C TYR A 192 3.59 -10.01 2.82
N GLY A 193 2.80 -9.70 3.85
CA GLY A 193 3.34 -9.17 5.10
C GLY A 193 4.08 -7.83 4.98
N THR A 194 3.71 -6.96 4.05
CA THR A 194 4.39 -5.68 3.84
C THR A 194 3.73 -4.55 4.62
N VAL A 195 4.55 -3.71 5.23
CA VAL A 195 4.14 -2.46 5.88
C VAL A 195 4.77 -1.28 5.14
N LEU A 196 3.94 -0.40 4.61
CA LEU A 196 4.36 0.79 3.87
C LEU A 196 3.72 2.03 4.50
N VAL A 197 4.50 2.85 5.19
CA VAL A 197 4.00 3.99 5.95
C VAL A 197 4.83 5.24 5.66
N GLY A 198 4.15 6.37 5.52
CA GLY A 198 4.80 7.66 5.36
C GLY A 198 4.31 8.45 4.17
N TRP A 199 5.21 9.12 3.47
CA TRP A 199 4.88 10.04 2.39
C TRP A 199 5.59 9.65 1.10
N ASN A 200 4.83 9.50 0.01
CA ASN A 200 5.34 9.29 -1.34
C ASN A 200 6.35 8.13 -1.48
N ASN A 201 6.19 7.08 -0.66
CA ASN A 201 7.01 5.90 -0.81
C ASN A 201 6.48 5.02 -1.94
N THR A 202 7.36 4.40 -2.70
CA THR A 202 7.04 3.48 -3.78
C THR A 202 7.60 2.10 -3.50
N LEU A 203 6.75 1.08 -3.57
CA LEU A 203 7.14 -0.32 -3.46
C LEU A 203 6.76 -1.06 -4.74
N ARG A 204 7.70 -1.84 -5.28
CA ARG A 204 7.50 -2.66 -6.48
C ARG A 204 8.01 -4.07 -6.26
N ASN A 205 7.17 -5.07 -6.56
CA ASN A 205 7.57 -6.49 -6.59
C ASN A 205 8.36 -6.97 -5.36
N SER A 206 7.96 -6.58 -4.15
CA SER A 206 8.71 -6.85 -2.93
C SER A 206 7.82 -7.40 -1.83
N ASP A 207 8.27 -8.42 -1.12
CA ASP A 207 7.54 -9.11 -0.06
C ASP A 207 8.13 -8.86 1.34
N ALA A 208 7.31 -9.05 2.36
CA ALA A 208 7.70 -9.10 3.76
C ALA A 208 8.62 -7.95 4.21
N SER A 209 8.36 -6.74 3.71
CA SER A 209 9.22 -5.57 3.95
C SER A 209 8.53 -4.50 4.80
N LEU A 210 9.32 -3.81 5.60
CA LEU A 210 8.90 -2.61 6.33
C LEU A 210 9.54 -1.38 5.68
N ILE A 211 8.72 -0.50 5.10
CA ILE A 211 9.17 0.73 4.48
C ILE A 211 8.52 1.91 5.20
N THR A 212 9.36 2.83 5.70
CA THR A 212 8.90 4.00 6.43
C THR A 212 9.64 5.26 5.97
N GLY A 213 9.03 6.43 6.21
CA GLY A 213 9.65 7.70 5.89
C GLY A 213 9.10 8.36 4.64
N ARG A 214 9.95 8.97 3.82
CA ARG A 214 9.49 9.77 2.69
C ARG A 214 10.33 9.57 1.43
N ASP A 215 9.66 9.52 0.28
CA ASP A 215 10.28 9.45 -1.05
C ASP A 215 11.20 8.23 -1.24
N ASN A 216 10.98 7.12 -0.51
CA ASN A 216 11.77 5.91 -0.70
C ASN A 216 11.22 5.09 -1.87
N VAL A 217 12.11 4.56 -2.68
CA VAL A 217 11.80 3.64 -3.77
C VAL A 217 12.43 2.28 -3.48
N VAL A 218 11.60 1.24 -3.50
CA VAL A 218 12.01 -0.14 -3.22
C VAL A 218 11.50 -1.03 -4.35
N ASP A 219 12.40 -1.68 -5.07
CA ASP A 219 12.04 -2.54 -6.21
C ASP A 219 12.71 -3.91 -6.11
N ARG A 220 11.92 -4.97 -6.08
CA ARG A 220 12.36 -6.37 -6.03
C ARG A 220 13.25 -6.71 -4.82
N VAL A 221 12.87 -6.22 -3.66
CA VAL A 221 13.62 -6.43 -2.42
C VAL A 221 12.69 -7.06 -1.39
N ASP A 222 13.02 -8.26 -0.95
CA ASP A 222 12.23 -9.00 0.03
C ASP A 222 12.89 -8.95 1.42
N TYR A 223 12.09 -9.17 2.47
CA TYR A 223 12.56 -9.28 3.86
C TYR A 223 13.43 -8.10 4.33
N SER A 224 13.08 -6.88 3.94
CA SER A 224 13.93 -5.71 4.16
C SER A 224 13.27 -4.67 5.06
N ILE A 225 14.10 -3.89 5.73
CA ILE A 225 13.67 -2.72 6.50
C ILE A 225 14.32 -1.49 5.88
N ILE A 226 13.51 -0.60 5.34
CA ILE A 226 13.95 0.63 4.71
C ILE A 226 13.30 1.82 5.41
N GLY A 227 14.10 2.73 5.91
CA GLY A 227 13.62 3.92 6.60
C GLY A 227 14.40 5.17 6.23
N GLY A 228 13.74 6.34 6.35
CA GLY A 228 14.38 7.61 6.14
C GLY A 228 13.87 8.38 4.93
N PHE A 229 14.77 9.01 4.18
CA PHE A 229 14.39 9.93 3.13
C PHE A 229 15.13 9.64 1.81
N ASN A 230 14.39 9.51 0.73
CA ASN A 230 14.90 9.39 -0.63
C ASN A 230 15.93 8.27 -0.81
N ASN A 231 15.68 7.12 -0.18
CA ASN A 231 16.50 5.94 -0.41
C ASN A 231 15.97 5.17 -1.62
N ASP A 232 16.89 4.63 -2.41
CA ASP A 232 16.62 3.83 -3.60
C ASP A 232 17.25 2.45 -3.42
N VAL A 233 16.41 1.43 -3.30
CA VAL A 233 16.85 0.08 -2.93
C VAL A 233 16.36 -0.92 -3.96
N GLY A 234 17.28 -1.68 -4.55
CA GLY A 234 16.97 -2.79 -5.43
C GLY A 234 16.81 -2.46 -6.92
N GLN A 235 17.42 -1.43 -7.44
CA GLN A 235 17.42 -1.17 -8.89
C GLN A 235 18.31 -2.18 -9.66
N GLY A 236 17.78 -2.82 -10.68
CA GLY A 236 18.64 -3.55 -11.62
C GLY A 236 18.18 -4.93 -12.10
N GLY A 237 16.94 -5.34 -11.83
CA GLY A 237 16.35 -6.50 -12.53
C GLY A 237 16.48 -7.86 -11.87
N THR A 238 17.32 -8.06 -10.89
CA THR A 238 17.39 -9.27 -10.05
C THR A 238 16.65 -9.03 -8.73
N ALA A 239 16.08 -10.09 -8.16
CA ALA A 239 15.48 -10.01 -6.83
C ALA A 239 16.58 -9.88 -5.77
N TYR A 240 16.46 -8.92 -4.88
CA TYR A 240 17.36 -8.68 -3.75
C TYR A 240 16.63 -8.93 -2.44
N GLY A 241 17.34 -9.39 -1.40
CA GLY A 241 16.72 -9.68 -0.11
C GLY A 241 17.52 -9.21 1.10
N SER A 242 16.84 -9.12 2.23
CA SER A 242 17.43 -8.94 3.55
C SER A 242 18.31 -7.69 3.72
N ASN A 243 17.84 -6.54 3.24
CA ASN A 243 18.56 -5.28 3.44
C ASN A 243 17.99 -4.49 4.63
N LEU A 244 18.87 -3.87 5.39
CA LEU A 244 18.53 -2.86 6.37
C LEU A 244 19.12 -1.52 5.91
N VAL A 245 18.25 -0.60 5.49
CA VAL A 245 18.67 0.72 4.99
C VAL A 245 17.98 1.80 5.83
N VAL A 246 18.79 2.60 6.53
CA VAL A 246 18.27 3.68 7.36
C VAL A 246 19.10 4.94 7.13
N GLY A 247 18.47 5.97 6.58
CA GLY A 247 19.22 7.18 6.30
C GLY A 247 18.60 8.04 5.21
N LYS A 248 19.48 8.70 4.45
CA LYS A 248 19.07 9.63 3.42
C LYS A 248 19.88 9.42 2.15
N ASN A 249 19.18 9.49 1.00
CA ASN A 249 19.80 9.36 -0.32
C ASN A 249 20.65 8.09 -0.53
N GLY A 250 20.34 7.00 0.16
CA GLY A 250 21.04 5.74 0.00
C GLY A 250 20.66 5.06 -1.34
N GLN A 251 21.66 4.53 -2.05
CA GLN A 251 21.46 3.70 -3.26
C GLN A 251 22.00 2.30 -3.00
N ILE A 252 21.13 1.33 -2.76
CA ILE A 252 21.51 0.00 -2.32
C ILE A 252 21.00 -1.06 -3.31
N ASN A 253 21.93 -1.62 -4.08
CA ASN A 253 21.68 -2.66 -5.06
C ASN A 253 22.48 -3.91 -4.68
N GLY A 254 21.83 -4.86 -4.01
CA GLY A 254 22.46 -6.09 -3.54
C GLY A 254 21.68 -6.72 -2.39
N ASN A 255 22.19 -7.85 -1.90
CA ASN A 255 21.56 -8.61 -0.82
C ASN A 255 22.32 -8.50 0.49
N ASN A 256 21.62 -8.65 1.60
CA ASN A 256 22.19 -8.75 2.94
C ASN A 256 23.06 -7.53 3.33
N ASN A 257 22.67 -6.34 2.89
CA ASN A 257 23.40 -5.13 3.24
C ASN A 257 22.77 -4.42 4.46
N ILE A 258 23.63 -3.82 5.25
CA ILE A 258 23.26 -2.85 6.29
C ILE A 258 23.83 -1.52 5.88
N ALA A 259 22.99 -0.55 5.58
CA ALA A 259 23.44 0.77 5.16
C ALA A 259 22.78 1.88 6.02
N GLY A 260 23.58 2.74 6.60
CA GLY A 260 23.13 3.86 7.41
C GLY A 260 23.85 5.15 7.10
N GLY A 261 23.16 6.29 7.29
CA GLY A 261 23.75 7.60 7.09
C GLY A 261 23.24 8.35 5.87
N ASP A 262 24.08 9.15 5.21
CA ASP A 262 23.68 10.02 4.12
C ASP A 262 24.47 9.73 2.83
N ASN A 263 23.76 9.59 1.72
CA ASN A 263 24.34 9.49 0.37
C ASN A 263 25.31 8.29 0.18
N ASN A 264 25.04 7.16 0.82
CA ASN A 264 25.85 5.97 0.66
C ASN A 264 25.38 5.15 -0.56
N THR A 265 26.32 4.59 -1.31
CA THR A 265 26.07 3.72 -2.46
C THR A 265 26.65 2.33 -2.21
N CYS A 266 25.85 1.29 -2.48
CA CYS A 266 26.26 -0.11 -2.43
C CYS A 266 25.71 -0.84 -3.65
N SER A 267 26.58 -1.47 -4.45
CA SER A 267 26.16 -2.21 -5.64
C SER A 267 26.33 -3.72 -5.53
N GLN A 268 26.79 -4.23 -4.38
CA GLN A 268 27.07 -5.64 -4.14
C GLN A 268 26.50 -6.13 -2.80
N ASN A 269 26.85 -7.33 -2.38
CA ASN A 269 26.20 -8.04 -1.28
C ASN A 269 27.02 -8.03 0.02
N GLN A 270 26.34 -8.29 1.15
CA GLN A 270 26.94 -8.55 2.45
C GLN A 270 27.81 -7.41 2.99
N ASN A 271 27.43 -6.16 2.72
CA ASN A 271 28.18 -5.00 3.15
C ASN A 271 27.54 -4.35 4.39
N ILE A 272 28.36 -3.81 5.26
CA ILE A 272 27.96 -2.90 6.33
C ILE A 272 28.56 -1.53 6.04
N ILE A 273 27.70 -0.54 5.80
CA ILE A 273 28.11 0.79 5.40
C ILE A 273 27.51 1.82 6.36
N GLY A 274 28.36 2.65 6.93
CA GLY A 274 27.95 3.72 7.82
C GLY A 274 28.63 5.06 7.53
N GLY A 275 27.91 6.14 7.69
CA GLY A 275 28.47 7.49 7.53
C GLY A 275 27.96 8.24 6.30
N VAL A 276 28.84 8.95 5.59
CA VAL A 276 28.43 9.89 4.54
C VAL A 276 29.20 9.66 3.25
N SER A 277 28.48 9.57 2.16
CA SER A 277 29.04 9.50 0.78
C SER A 277 30.03 8.37 0.55
N ASN A 278 29.85 7.23 1.19
CA ASN A 278 30.67 6.06 0.92
C ASN A 278 30.16 5.33 -0.32
N ASN A 279 31.07 4.83 -1.13
CA ASN A 279 30.79 4.06 -2.36
C ASN A 279 31.42 2.68 -2.28
N VAL A 280 30.60 1.64 -2.21
CA VAL A 280 31.02 0.24 -2.08
C VAL A 280 30.52 -0.56 -3.27
N SER A 281 31.43 -1.03 -4.11
CA SER A 281 31.12 -1.81 -5.31
C SER A 281 31.64 -3.26 -5.28
N ALA A 282 31.88 -3.78 -4.09
CA ALA A 282 32.37 -5.13 -3.83
C ALA A 282 31.63 -5.78 -2.66
N ASN A 283 31.90 -7.06 -2.37
CA ASN A 283 31.18 -7.83 -1.36
C ASN A 283 31.93 -7.87 0.00
N ASP A 284 31.20 -8.24 1.05
CA ASP A 284 31.77 -8.60 2.35
C ASP A 284 32.59 -7.49 3.02
N ASN A 285 32.18 -6.23 2.86
CA ASN A 285 32.91 -5.09 3.38
C ASN A 285 32.25 -4.45 4.61
N LEU A 286 33.08 -3.95 5.52
CA LEU A 286 32.72 -3.01 6.56
C LEU A 286 33.32 -1.64 6.25
N VAL A 287 32.48 -0.66 5.93
CA VAL A 287 32.92 0.70 5.56
C VAL A 287 32.25 1.73 6.45
N VAL A 288 33.06 2.49 7.21
CA VAL A 288 32.55 3.50 8.13
C VAL A 288 33.32 4.81 7.98
N GLY A 289 32.60 5.92 7.87
CA GLY A 289 33.21 7.25 7.79
C GLY A 289 32.67 8.08 6.64
N THR A 290 33.55 8.84 5.98
CA THR A 290 33.12 9.82 4.97
C THR A 290 33.89 9.65 3.67
N SER A 291 33.19 9.61 2.55
CA SER A 291 33.76 9.61 1.20
C SER A 291 34.74 8.48 0.92
N ASN A 292 34.53 7.32 1.54
CA ASN A 292 35.37 6.16 1.25
C ASN A 292 34.86 5.45 -0.02
N THR A 293 35.78 4.96 -0.84
CA THR A 293 35.51 4.15 -2.03
C THR A 293 36.15 2.78 -1.89
N VAL A 294 35.34 1.70 -1.99
CA VAL A 294 35.81 0.32 -1.83
C VAL A 294 35.35 -0.50 -3.02
N ARG A 295 36.30 -1.11 -3.73
CA ARG A 295 36.09 -1.87 -4.99
C ARG A 295 36.56 -3.31 -4.93
N ILE A 296 37.04 -3.76 -3.80
CA ILE A 296 37.50 -5.14 -3.57
C ILE A 296 36.80 -5.74 -2.36
N ASP A 297 36.75 -7.06 -2.32
CA ASP A 297 36.02 -7.82 -1.32
C ASP A 297 36.74 -7.92 0.04
N GLU A 298 36.01 -8.28 1.08
CA GLU A 298 36.54 -8.63 2.42
C GLU A 298 37.35 -7.51 3.09
N CYS A 299 36.96 -6.24 2.92
CA CYS A 299 37.69 -5.11 3.49
C CYS A 299 37.05 -4.51 4.75
N ILE A 300 37.87 -3.98 5.62
CA ILE A 300 37.47 -3.08 6.71
C ILE A 300 38.09 -1.72 6.44
N VAL A 301 37.24 -0.72 6.20
CA VAL A 301 37.67 0.64 5.85
C VAL A 301 37.04 1.65 6.78
N GLY A 302 37.83 2.43 7.47
CA GLY A 302 37.38 3.48 8.36
C GLY A 302 38.08 4.81 8.15
N GLY A 303 37.35 5.91 8.39
CA GLY A 303 37.90 7.24 8.30
C GLY A 303 37.39 8.05 7.12
N ASN A 304 38.28 8.82 6.47
CA ASN A 304 37.85 9.80 5.48
C ASN A 304 38.62 9.70 4.18
N ASN A 305 37.91 9.69 3.06
CA ASN A 305 38.48 9.76 1.71
C ASN A 305 39.48 8.65 1.39
N ASN A 306 39.25 7.42 1.89
CA ASN A 306 40.08 6.29 1.54
C ASN A 306 39.58 5.67 0.23
N THR A 307 40.52 5.26 -0.66
CA THR A 307 40.24 4.56 -1.91
C THR A 307 40.92 3.21 -1.91
N ILE A 308 40.11 2.15 -1.83
CA ILE A 308 40.56 0.78 -1.67
C ILE A 308 40.19 -0.03 -2.91
N GLY A 309 41.24 -0.52 -3.61
CA GLY A 309 41.12 -1.27 -4.87
C GLY A 309 40.98 -0.40 -6.12
N ASP A 310 41.40 -0.94 -7.24
CA ASP A 310 41.26 -0.39 -8.58
C ASP A 310 40.09 -1.07 -9.33
N THR A 311 39.68 -0.50 -10.43
CA THR A 311 38.64 -1.03 -11.31
C THR A 311 39.08 -2.23 -12.14
N SER A 312 40.38 -2.54 -12.13
CA SER A 312 41.00 -3.60 -12.97
C SER A 312 41.26 -4.93 -12.24
N ASP A 313 41.11 -4.96 -10.89
CA ASP A 313 41.59 -6.12 -10.12
C ASP A 313 40.46 -6.91 -9.47
N ALA A 314 40.12 -8.02 -10.06
CA ALA A 314 39.13 -8.98 -9.52
C ALA A 314 39.70 -9.90 -8.41
N ASN A 315 41.00 -9.78 -8.05
CA ASN A 315 41.68 -10.71 -7.16
C ASN A 315 42.20 -10.10 -5.84
N ASP A 316 42.01 -8.82 -5.62
CA ASP A 316 42.48 -8.18 -4.41
C ASP A 316 41.41 -8.22 -3.31
N ALA A 317 41.76 -8.85 -2.21
CA ALA A 317 40.90 -9.04 -1.06
C ALA A 317 41.63 -8.75 0.25
N ARG A 318 40.89 -8.45 1.33
CA ARG A 318 41.35 -8.34 2.70
C ARG A 318 42.24 -7.13 2.99
N VAL A 319 41.76 -5.95 2.77
CA VAL A 319 42.42 -4.71 3.19
C VAL A 319 41.81 -4.21 4.48
N PHE A 320 42.65 -3.93 5.45
CA PHE A 320 42.27 -3.14 6.63
C PHE A 320 42.87 -1.75 6.47
N ALA A 321 42.03 -0.74 6.30
CA ALA A 321 42.46 0.65 6.13
C ALA A 321 41.75 1.57 7.13
N MET A 322 42.52 2.25 7.96
CA MET A 322 42.02 3.23 8.93
C MET A 322 42.79 4.52 8.82
N GLY A 323 42.04 5.64 8.69
CA GLY A 323 42.67 6.97 8.64
C GLY A 323 42.10 7.84 7.53
N GLN A 324 42.96 8.66 6.91
CA GLN A 324 42.54 9.64 5.94
C GLN A 324 43.34 9.51 4.63
N SER A 325 42.65 9.57 3.49
CA SER A 325 43.26 9.64 2.18
C SER A 325 44.24 8.50 1.88
N ASN A 326 43.96 7.30 2.40
CA ASN A 326 44.75 6.12 2.09
C ASN A 326 44.26 5.53 0.75
N SER A 327 45.19 4.99 -0.05
CA SER A 327 44.89 4.39 -1.32
C SER A 327 45.61 3.07 -1.52
N THR A 328 44.87 2.06 -2.02
CA THR A 328 45.47 0.81 -2.49
C THR A 328 45.22 0.63 -3.97
N ASN A 329 46.21 0.10 -4.66
CA ASN A 329 46.16 -0.28 -6.06
C ASN A 329 46.80 -1.66 -6.23
N ASN A 330 46.08 -2.64 -6.76
CA ASN A 330 46.57 -4.02 -6.95
C ASN A 330 47.18 -4.64 -5.67
N THR A 331 46.53 -4.49 -4.52
CA THR A 331 47.10 -4.93 -3.24
C THR A 331 46.12 -5.84 -2.52
N SER A 332 46.54 -7.04 -2.20
CA SER A 332 45.85 -7.95 -1.28
C SER A 332 46.56 -8.05 0.05
N ASN A 333 45.78 -8.36 1.11
CA ASN A 333 46.27 -8.56 2.48
C ASN A 333 47.05 -7.37 3.03
N ALA A 334 46.55 -6.16 2.86
CA ALA A 334 47.21 -4.92 3.32
C ALA A 334 46.63 -4.39 4.64
N LEU A 335 47.49 -3.78 5.44
CA LEU A 335 47.17 -3.02 6.63
C LEU A 335 47.65 -1.58 6.46
N LEU A 336 46.71 -0.61 6.40
CA LEU A 336 47.01 0.81 6.26
C LEU A 336 46.47 1.56 7.50
N LEU A 337 47.36 2.11 8.29
CA LEU A 337 47.02 2.88 9.48
C LEU A 337 47.69 4.25 9.40
N GLY A 338 46.91 5.32 9.23
CA GLY A 338 47.44 6.66 9.15
C GLY A 338 46.82 7.50 8.03
N SER A 339 47.57 8.46 7.52
CA SER A 339 47.10 9.41 6.53
C SER A 339 47.98 9.43 5.29
N GLY A 340 47.37 9.46 4.11
CA GLY A 340 48.08 9.57 2.83
C GLY A 340 48.91 8.36 2.45
N ILE A 341 48.62 7.19 2.97
CA ILE A 341 49.34 5.95 2.63
C ILE A 341 48.91 5.46 1.25
N VAL A 342 49.86 5.30 0.37
CA VAL A 342 49.65 4.72 -0.95
C VAL A 342 50.36 3.36 -1.03
N SER A 343 49.58 2.31 -1.23
CA SER A 343 50.11 0.96 -1.42
C SER A 343 50.02 0.60 -2.91
N GLY A 344 51.15 0.33 -3.54
CA GLY A 344 51.25 -0.15 -4.92
C GLY A 344 51.52 -1.65 -5.00
N ASN A 345 51.57 -2.23 -6.21
CA ASN A 345 51.66 -3.65 -6.52
C ASN A 345 52.53 -4.48 -5.56
N ASN A 346 51.96 -5.53 -4.95
CA ASN A 346 52.62 -6.58 -4.20
C ASN A 346 53.41 -6.15 -2.95
N ILE A 347 52.70 -5.64 -1.97
CA ILE A 347 53.27 -5.61 -0.61
C ILE A 347 52.56 -6.64 0.26
N GLY A 348 53.08 -7.84 0.29
CA GLY A 348 52.84 -8.78 1.39
C GLY A 348 53.65 -8.35 2.60
N ALA A 349 53.35 -7.21 3.21
CA ALA A 349 53.92 -6.82 4.49
C ALA A 349 53.24 -5.55 5.07
N ALA A 350 53.02 -5.56 6.34
CA ALA A 350 52.55 -4.42 7.10
C ALA A 350 53.57 -3.26 6.97
N THR A 351 53.20 -2.17 6.31
CA THR A 351 53.96 -0.92 6.41
C THR A 351 53.30 -0.06 7.51
N ASN A 352 53.89 -0.09 8.68
CA ASN A 352 53.68 0.92 9.70
C ASN A 352 54.32 2.23 9.24
N VAL A 353 53.52 3.19 8.78
CA VAL A 353 54.02 4.55 8.59
C VAL A 353 53.34 5.39 9.68
N THR A 354 54.05 5.61 10.74
CA THR A 354 53.72 6.63 11.75
C THR A 354 54.31 7.96 11.31
N ASN A 355 53.47 8.92 11.04
CA ASN A 355 53.80 10.36 11.13
C ASN A 355 52.92 11.04 12.17
#